data_9183818c11a7dde79c88b84fb9bbcbaf
#
_entry.id   9183818c11a7dde79c88b84fb9bbcbaf
#
_cell.length_a   1.000
_cell.length_b   1.000
_cell.length_c   1.000
_cell.angle_alpha   90.00
_cell.angle_beta   90.00
_cell.angle_gamma   90.00
#
_symmetry.space_group_name_H-M   'P 1'
#
loop_
_entity.id
_entity.type
_entity.pdbx_description
1 polymer ?
#
loop_
_entity_poly.entity_id
_entity_poly.type
_entity_poly.pdbx_seq_one_letter_code
_entity_poly.pdbx_strand_id
1 'polypeptide(L)'
;MLALEIKGLKASIGDFKLGPIDLKVNEGEIVGLIGPSGCGKTLLLKVASGLHEPLTGKVFMGGKEVTNELPHKRNIAFVFQNDALFPHYDTYKNIAFPLQLKKEKNIAERVKRKAGELNGLSEYLEKLPKELPAGIKKLTAIGRETVRIFDMIFMDEPFERLDKKVRTELRAMIKKLLLKIGRSVLIVLNDCEDAMAIASKVYIMSDGKIVSSGNPIDIYNNPPDLFSMELFSPFGINKYEDMIFRPEDVEITEEGLPAVIQHASPYDSRNALCNVKIGDADCVVFIPLEKARCKELHIKITRSFKVG
;
A
#
# COMPACT_ATOMS: atom_id res chain seq x y z
N MET A 1 12.74 -17.32 9.99
CA MET A 1 12.18 -18.33 9.04
C MET A 1 11.33 -17.62 7.98
N LEU A 2 11.00 -18.32 6.86
CA LEU A 2 10.11 -17.75 5.84
C LEU A 2 8.65 -18.03 6.22
N ALA A 3 7.82 -16.98 6.31
CA ALA A 3 6.38 -17.10 6.48
C ALA A 3 5.68 -17.45 5.17
N LEU A 4 6.14 -16.84 4.06
CA LEU A 4 5.65 -17.10 2.71
C LEU A 4 6.84 -17.20 1.74
N GLU A 5 6.83 -18.20 0.88
CA GLU A 5 7.71 -18.31 -0.27
C GLU A 5 6.91 -18.70 -1.52
N ILE A 6 7.07 -17.94 -2.57
CA ILE A 6 6.49 -18.19 -3.89
C ILE A 6 7.64 -18.45 -4.85
N LYS A 7 7.56 -19.53 -5.63
CA LYS A 7 8.59 -19.96 -6.58
C LYS A 7 8.03 -20.18 -7.97
N GLY A 8 8.51 -19.40 -8.93
CA GLY A 8 8.19 -19.53 -10.35
C GLY A 8 6.69 -19.51 -10.66
N LEU A 9 5.90 -18.80 -9.85
CA LEU A 9 4.44 -18.81 -9.92
C LEU A 9 3.96 -18.17 -11.21
N LYS A 10 3.10 -18.87 -11.95
CA LYS A 10 2.38 -18.32 -13.10
C LYS A 10 0.88 -18.53 -12.90
N ALA A 11 0.09 -17.55 -13.30
CA ALA A 11 -1.36 -17.62 -13.31
C ALA A 11 -1.93 -16.80 -14.48
N SER A 12 -3.21 -16.93 -14.75
CA SER A 12 -3.90 -16.10 -15.75
C SER A 12 -5.34 -15.82 -15.32
N ILE A 13 -5.86 -14.70 -15.79
CA ILE A 13 -7.27 -14.35 -15.68
C ILE A 13 -7.68 -13.66 -16.99
N GLY A 14 -8.60 -14.28 -17.76
CA GLY A 14 -8.83 -13.86 -19.15
C GLY A 14 -7.53 -13.88 -19.95
N ASP A 15 -7.24 -12.79 -20.64
CA ASP A 15 -6.01 -12.64 -21.44
C ASP A 15 -4.80 -12.19 -20.62
N PHE A 16 -5.00 -11.73 -19.36
CA PHE A 16 -3.92 -11.28 -18.50
C PHE A 16 -3.09 -12.45 -17.98
N LYS A 17 -1.75 -12.32 -18.07
CA LYS A 17 -0.77 -13.32 -17.63
C LYS A 17 0.06 -12.78 -16.47
N LEU A 18 0.11 -13.53 -15.37
CA LEU A 18 0.96 -13.28 -14.22
C LEU A 18 2.16 -14.22 -14.23
N GLY A 19 3.33 -13.67 -13.96
CA GLY A 19 4.56 -14.43 -13.70
C GLY A 19 5.50 -14.65 -14.90
N PRO A 20 6.62 -15.36 -14.63
CA PRO A 20 6.93 -16.04 -13.36
C PRO A 20 7.19 -15.09 -12.20
N ILE A 21 6.69 -15.44 -11.01
CA ILE A 21 6.84 -14.66 -9.78
C ILE A 21 7.66 -15.47 -8.76
N ASP A 22 8.69 -14.81 -8.21
CA ASP A 22 9.43 -15.25 -7.05
C ASP A 22 9.30 -14.19 -5.95
N LEU A 23 8.80 -14.58 -4.77
CA LEU A 23 8.54 -13.66 -3.67
C LEU A 23 8.80 -14.35 -2.33
N LYS A 24 9.35 -13.61 -1.37
CA LYS A 24 9.61 -14.10 0.00
C LYS A 24 9.16 -13.08 1.02
N VAL A 25 8.50 -13.57 2.07
CA VAL A 25 8.12 -12.81 3.27
C VAL A 25 8.70 -13.54 4.47
N ASN A 26 9.51 -12.84 5.27
CA ASN A 26 10.04 -13.39 6.51
C ASN A 26 8.98 -13.35 7.63
N GLU A 27 9.21 -14.14 8.68
CA GLU A 27 8.34 -14.08 9.88
C GLU A 27 8.34 -12.68 10.49
N GLY A 28 7.15 -12.18 10.80
CA GLY A 28 6.92 -10.86 11.37
C GLY A 28 7.15 -9.68 10.41
N GLU A 29 7.50 -9.94 9.15
CA GLU A 29 7.76 -8.90 8.15
C GLU A 29 6.45 -8.35 7.55
N ILE A 30 6.41 -7.04 7.32
CA ILE A 30 5.33 -6.38 6.57
C ILE A 30 5.85 -6.08 5.18
N VAL A 31 5.37 -6.82 4.19
CA VAL A 31 5.78 -6.71 2.78
C VAL A 31 4.68 -6.10 1.95
N GLY A 32 5.01 -5.01 1.22
CA GLY A 32 4.13 -4.36 0.28
C GLY A 32 4.26 -4.91 -1.15
N LEU A 33 3.15 -5.02 -1.86
CA LEU A 33 3.11 -5.16 -3.33
C LEU A 33 2.67 -3.82 -3.88
N ILE A 34 3.51 -3.16 -4.68
CA ILE A 34 3.23 -1.85 -5.25
C ILE A 34 3.39 -1.90 -6.77
N GLY A 35 2.63 -1.09 -7.49
CA GLY A 35 2.67 -1.01 -8.95
C GLY A 35 1.39 -0.40 -9.51
N PRO A 36 1.31 -0.12 -10.81
CA PRO A 36 0.15 0.43 -11.47
C PRO A 36 -1.12 -0.42 -11.27
N SER A 37 -2.28 0.21 -11.41
CA SER A 37 -3.55 -0.53 -11.45
C SER A 37 -3.54 -1.53 -12.62
N GLY A 38 -4.05 -2.74 -12.36
CA GLY A 38 -4.08 -3.80 -13.38
C GLY A 38 -2.79 -4.59 -13.57
N CYS A 39 -1.66 -4.25 -12.93
CA CYS A 39 -0.39 -4.99 -13.09
C CYS A 39 -0.37 -6.40 -12.44
N GLY A 40 -1.46 -6.85 -11.78
CA GLY A 40 -1.59 -8.22 -11.27
C GLY A 40 -1.42 -8.40 -9.76
N LYS A 41 -1.32 -7.33 -8.94
CA LYS A 41 -1.16 -7.40 -7.48
C LYS A 41 -2.24 -8.22 -6.78
N THR A 42 -3.51 -7.90 -7.03
CA THR A 42 -4.68 -8.63 -6.50
C THR A 42 -4.70 -10.08 -6.96
N LEU A 43 -4.33 -10.36 -8.23
CA LEU A 43 -4.27 -11.73 -8.73
C LEU A 43 -3.20 -12.53 -7.98
N LEU A 44 -2.01 -11.96 -7.80
CA LEU A 44 -0.94 -12.59 -7.02
C LEU A 44 -1.40 -12.92 -5.59
N LEU A 45 -2.08 -11.96 -4.92
CA LEU A 45 -2.61 -12.16 -3.59
C LEU A 45 -3.66 -13.28 -3.54
N LYS A 46 -4.55 -13.33 -4.54
CA LYS A 46 -5.57 -14.40 -4.67
C LYS A 46 -4.94 -15.76 -4.90
N VAL A 47 -3.91 -15.87 -5.74
CA VAL A 47 -3.21 -17.16 -5.96
C VAL A 47 -2.47 -17.58 -4.70
N ALA A 48 -1.73 -16.67 -4.06
CA ALA A 48 -1.04 -16.96 -2.81
C ALA A 48 -1.99 -17.38 -1.68
N SER A 49 -3.24 -16.90 -1.67
CA SER A 49 -4.26 -17.30 -0.70
C SER A 49 -5.05 -18.57 -1.07
N GLY A 50 -4.89 -19.08 -2.29
CA GLY A 50 -5.66 -20.22 -2.80
C GLY A 50 -7.06 -19.87 -3.29
N LEU A 51 -7.36 -18.57 -3.42
CA LEU A 51 -8.62 -18.09 -4.01
C LEU A 51 -8.62 -18.16 -5.55
N HIS A 52 -7.45 -18.38 -6.14
CA HIS A 52 -7.27 -18.60 -7.56
C HIS A 52 -6.17 -19.65 -7.76
N GLU A 53 -6.37 -20.55 -8.71
CA GLU A 53 -5.41 -21.63 -8.99
C GLU A 53 -4.24 -21.12 -9.85
N PRO A 54 -3.00 -21.50 -9.53
CA PRO A 54 -1.85 -21.20 -10.39
C PRO A 54 -1.83 -22.13 -11.62
N LEU A 55 -1.25 -21.66 -12.70
CA LEU A 55 -0.93 -22.50 -13.87
C LEU A 55 0.32 -23.35 -13.60
N THR A 56 1.33 -22.75 -12.99
CA THR A 56 2.60 -23.41 -12.60
C THR A 56 3.20 -22.70 -11.39
N GLY A 57 4.24 -23.29 -10.83
CA GLY A 57 4.96 -22.75 -9.68
C GLY A 57 4.44 -23.29 -8.36
N LYS A 58 5.02 -22.82 -7.27
CA LYS A 58 4.76 -23.34 -5.92
C LYS A 58 4.59 -22.23 -4.91
N VAL A 59 3.71 -22.45 -3.94
CA VAL A 59 3.49 -21.58 -2.77
C VAL A 59 3.80 -22.38 -1.50
N PHE A 60 4.65 -21.81 -0.64
CA PHE A 60 5.00 -22.38 0.65
C PHE A 60 4.61 -21.41 1.77
N MET A 61 4.03 -21.91 2.84
CA MET A 61 3.72 -21.16 4.07
C MET A 61 4.34 -21.88 5.26
N GLY A 62 5.15 -21.16 6.06
CA GLY A 62 5.88 -21.76 7.17
C GLY A 62 6.74 -22.97 6.75
N GLY A 63 7.29 -22.96 5.54
CA GLY A 63 8.07 -24.06 4.96
C GLY A 63 7.25 -25.21 4.37
N LYS A 64 5.94 -25.25 4.56
CA LYS A 64 5.05 -26.27 4.00
C LYS A 64 4.52 -25.85 2.64
N GLU A 65 4.57 -26.74 1.63
CA GLU A 65 3.92 -26.50 0.34
C GLU A 65 2.39 -26.51 0.49
N VAL A 66 1.75 -25.41 0.05
CA VAL A 66 0.29 -25.21 0.13
C VAL A 66 -0.34 -24.90 -1.23
N THR A 67 0.39 -25.12 -2.31
CA THR A 67 -0.02 -24.75 -3.69
C THR A 67 -1.43 -25.21 -4.03
N ASN A 68 -1.75 -26.46 -3.72
CA ASN A 68 -3.06 -27.07 -4.01
C ASN A 68 -4.01 -27.09 -2.80
N GLU A 69 -3.66 -26.42 -1.70
CA GLU A 69 -4.54 -26.34 -0.54
C GLU A 69 -5.61 -25.27 -0.71
N LEU A 70 -6.84 -25.60 -0.31
CA LEU A 70 -7.96 -24.66 -0.30
C LEU A 70 -7.70 -23.48 0.66
N PRO A 71 -8.27 -22.29 0.44
CA PRO A 71 -8.00 -21.10 1.23
C PRO A 71 -8.17 -21.29 2.74
N HIS A 72 -9.22 -21.99 3.16
CA HIS A 72 -9.50 -22.22 4.58
C HIS A 72 -8.47 -23.11 5.29
N LYS A 73 -7.66 -23.88 4.54
CA LYS A 73 -6.57 -24.72 5.07
C LYS A 73 -5.24 -23.95 5.19
N ARG A 74 -5.10 -22.82 4.49
CA ARG A 74 -3.89 -22.00 4.53
C ARG A 74 -3.79 -21.10 5.78
N ASN A 75 -4.82 -21.08 6.61
CA ASN A 75 -4.89 -20.32 7.87
C ASN A 75 -4.51 -18.84 7.75
N ILE A 76 -4.94 -18.19 6.67
CA ILE A 76 -4.65 -16.78 6.34
C ILE A 76 -5.83 -15.91 6.78
N ALA A 77 -5.57 -14.76 7.38
CA ALA A 77 -6.51 -13.66 7.49
C ALA A 77 -6.49 -12.86 6.18
N PHE A 78 -7.62 -12.74 5.47
CA PHE A 78 -7.69 -12.04 4.20
C PHE A 78 -8.64 -10.85 4.28
N VAL A 79 -8.09 -9.63 4.20
CA VAL A 79 -8.85 -8.38 4.15
C VAL A 79 -9.04 -7.96 2.71
N PHE A 80 -10.28 -8.03 2.23
CA PHE A 80 -10.64 -7.66 0.86
C PHE A 80 -10.73 -6.14 0.66
N GLN A 81 -10.51 -5.70 -0.56
CA GLN A 81 -10.60 -4.30 -0.99
C GLN A 81 -11.97 -3.69 -0.67
N ASN A 82 -13.05 -4.41 -0.91
CA ASN A 82 -14.44 -3.98 -0.70
C ASN A 82 -15.01 -4.32 0.68
N ASP A 83 -14.15 -4.57 1.68
CA ASP A 83 -14.49 -4.95 3.07
C ASP A 83 -15.29 -6.26 3.21
N ALA A 84 -16.07 -6.64 2.21
CA ALA A 84 -16.89 -7.87 2.15
C ALA A 84 -17.70 -8.12 3.45
N LEU A 85 -18.24 -7.06 4.06
CA LEU A 85 -19.06 -7.16 5.26
C LEU A 85 -20.43 -7.77 4.92
N PHE A 86 -20.97 -8.56 5.85
CA PHE A 86 -22.33 -9.07 5.75
C PHE A 86 -23.32 -7.95 6.02
N PRO A 87 -24.14 -7.50 5.04
CA PRO A 87 -24.97 -6.30 5.16
C PRO A 87 -26.08 -6.42 6.20
N HIS A 88 -26.50 -7.66 6.50
CA HIS A 88 -27.56 -7.97 7.47
C HIS A 88 -27.05 -8.18 8.90
N TYR A 89 -25.73 -8.20 9.10
CA TYR A 89 -25.09 -8.35 10.41
C TYR A 89 -24.60 -6.98 10.88
N ASP A 90 -24.85 -6.70 12.18
CA ASP A 90 -24.19 -5.60 12.85
C ASP A 90 -22.68 -5.80 12.92
N THR A 91 -21.94 -4.80 13.36
CA THR A 91 -20.48 -4.85 13.53
C THR A 91 -20.06 -6.01 14.45
N TYR A 92 -20.77 -6.20 15.57
CA TYR A 92 -20.50 -7.31 16.49
C TYR A 92 -20.61 -8.68 15.79
N LYS A 93 -21.72 -8.92 15.07
CA LYS A 93 -21.95 -10.20 14.37
C LYS A 93 -20.98 -10.41 13.22
N ASN A 94 -20.61 -9.34 12.49
CA ASN A 94 -19.57 -9.42 11.47
C ASN A 94 -18.25 -9.91 12.08
N ILE A 95 -17.80 -9.34 13.20
CA ILE A 95 -16.56 -9.74 13.87
C ILE A 95 -16.69 -11.13 14.49
N ALA A 96 -17.83 -11.46 15.07
CA ALA A 96 -18.08 -12.75 15.73
C ALA A 96 -18.16 -13.93 14.75
N PHE A 97 -18.51 -13.68 13.50
CA PHE A 97 -18.86 -14.70 12.49
C PHE A 97 -17.82 -15.83 12.36
N PRO A 98 -16.51 -15.57 12.18
CA PRO A 98 -15.52 -16.64 12.04
C PRO A 98 -15.36 -17.48 13.32
N LEU A 99 -15.62 -16.90 14.50
CA LEU A 99 -15.60 -17.63 15.77
C LEU A 99 -16.82 -18.53 15.93
N GLN A 100 -17.99 -18.04 15.48
CA GLN A 100 -19.24 -18.81 15.48
C GLN A 100 -19.15 -20.04 14.56
N LEU A 101 -18.59 -19.86 13.35
CA LEU A 101 -18.37 -20.98 12.40
C LEU A 101 -17.49 -22.09 13.00
N LYS A 102 -16.49 -21.71 13.80
CA LYS A 102 -15.59 -22.66 14.48
C LYS A 102 -16.15 -23.16 15.84
N LYS A 103 -17.33 -22.71 16.23
CA LYS A 103 -17.94 -23.01 17.53
C LYS A 103 -17.03 -22.71 18.72
N GLU A 104 -16.28 -21.59 18.61
CA GLU A 104 -15.32 -21.16 19.63
C GLU A 104 -16.04 -20.72 20.91
N LYS A 105 -15.31 -20.81 22.03
CA LYS A 105 -15.82 -20.35 23.35
C LYS A 105 -15.48 -18.84 23.54
N ASN A 106 -16.20 -18.20 24.49
CA ASN A 106 -15.93 -16.81 24.91
C ASN A 106 -15.96 -15.77 23.75
N ILE A 107 -16.88 -15.99 22.79
CA ILE A 107 -17.00 -15.14 21.59
C ILE A 107 -17.18 -13.66 21.97
N ALA A 108 -18.09 -13.38 22.92
CA ALA A 108 -18.40 -12.02 23.33
C ALA A 108 -17.18 -11.26 23.89
N GLU A 109 -16.40 -11.93 24.73
CA GLU A 109 -15.18 -11.38 25.30
C GLU A 109 -14.13 -11.11 24.23
N ARG A 110 -13.93 -12.04 23.30
CA ARG A 110 -12.97 -11.91 22.19
C ARG A 110 -13.35 -10.77 21.24
N VAL A 111 -14.63 -10.63 20.92
CA VAL A 111 -15.12 -9.54 20.08
C VAL A 111 -14.94 -8.19 20.77
N LYS A 112 -15.32 -8.07 22.04
CA LYS A 112 -15.13 -6.83 22.83
C LYS A 112 -13.65 -6.44 22.92
N ARG A 113 -12.76 -7.41 23.22
CA ARG A 113 -11.32 -7.18 23.24
C ARG A 113 -10.81 -6.70 21.88
N LYS A 114 -11.21 -7.37 20.78
CA LYS A 114 -10.80 -6.98 19.42
C LYS A 114 -11.31 -5.58 19.07
N ALA A 115 -12.54 -5.25 19.39
CA ALA A 115 -13.08 -3.89 19.18
C ALA A 115 -12.31 -2.83 19.99
N GLY A 116 -11.91 -3.13 21.22
CA GLY A 116 -11.06 -2.24 22.03
C GLY A 116 -9.64 -2.07 21.50
N GLU A 117 -9.09 -3.07 20.78
CA GLU A 117 -7.79 -2.95 20.10
C GLU A 117 -7.84 -2.06 18.85
N LEU A 118 -9.04 -1.90 18.25
CA LEU A 118 -9.33 -1.11 17.07
C LEU A 118 -10.04 0.18 17.49
N ASN A 119 -9.28 1.26 17.71
CA ASN A 119 -9.77 2.52 18.25
C ASN A 119 -11.08 2.99 17.60
N GLY A 120 -12.07 3.31 18.42
CA GLY A 120 -13.39 3.79 17.99
C GLY A 120 -14.37 2.71 17.55
N LEU A 121 -13.95 1.46 17.36
CA LEU A 121 -14.85 0.40 16.88
C LEU A 121 -15.89 -0.04 17.93
N SER A 122 -15.57 0.09 19.21
CA SER A 122 -16.44 -0.32 20.31
C SER A 122 -17.79 0.41 20.32
N GLU A 123 -17.83 1.67 19.88
CA GLU A 123 -19.03 2.50 19.83
C GLU A 123 -19.99 2.10 18.69
N TYR A 124 -19.49 1.32 17.73
CA TYR A 124 -20.24 0.90 16.54
C TYR A 124 -20.68 -0.56 16.55
N LEU A 125 -20.51 -1.29 17.65
CA LEU A 125 -20.77 -2.73 17.69
C LEU A 125 -22.19 -3.11 17.26
N GLU A 126 -23.19 -2.29 17.57
CA GLU A 126 -24.61 -2.53 17.26
C GLU A 126 -25.03 -1.93 15.90
N LYS A 127 -24.14 -1.25 15.18
CA LYS A 127 -24.43 -0.60 13.92
C LYS A 127 -24.32 -1.54 12.72
N LEU A 128 -25.21 -1.40 11.75
CA LEU A 128 -25.15 -2.10 10.46
C LEU A 128 -24.10 -1.48 9.55
N PRO A 129 -23.53 -2.24 8.57
CA PRO A 129 -22.52 -1.72 7.64
C PRO A 129 -22.93 -0.44 6.92
N LYS A 130 -24.20 -0.26 6.57
CA LYS A 130 -24.71 0.95 5.92
C LYS A 130 -24.63 2.22 6.78
N GLU A 131 -24.57 2.05 8.10
CA GLU A 131 -24.54 3.13 9.09
C GLU A 131 -23.11 3.52 9.49
N LEU A 132 -22.10 2.73 9.03
CA LEU A 132 -20.70 2.91 9.41
C LEU A 132 -20.01 3.92 8.50
N PRO A 133 -19.18 4.83 9.06
CA PRO A 133 -18.18 5.57 8.30
C PRO A 133 -17.22 4.63 7.56
N ALA A 134 -16.63 5.07 6.44
CA ALA A 134 -15.76 4.24 5.62
C ALA A 134 -14.57 3.64 6.40
N GLY A 135 -13.90 4.43 7.26
CA GLY A 135 -12.81 3.92 8.11
C GLY A 135 -13.26 2.85 9.09
N ILE A 136 -14.47 2.99 9.67
CA ILE A 136 -15.02 1.99 10.61
C ILE A 136 -15.42 0.70 9.89
N LYS A 137 -15.93 0.79 8.63
CA LYS A 137 -16.16 -0.42 7.80
C LYS A 137 -14.87 -1.21 7.63
N LYS A 138 -13.79 -0.53 7.29
CA LYS A 138 -12.47 -1.15 7.13
C LYS A 138 -11.98 -1.79 8.42
N LEU A 139 -12.10 -1.09 9.56
CA LEU A 139 -11.75 -1.64 10.86
C LEU A 139 -12.61 -2.86 11.24
N THR A 140 -13.89 -2.85 10.89
CA THR A 140 -14.79 -4.00 11.08
C THR A 140 -14.31 -5.22 10.29
N ALA A 141 -13.94 -5.02 9.02
CA ALA A 141 -13.39 -6.09 8.17
C ALA A 141 -12.08 -6.64 8.74
N ILE A 142 -11.16 -5.77 9.16
CA ILE A 142 -9.91 -6.17 9.81
C ILE A 142 -10.19 -6.91 11.13
N GLY A 143 -11.12 -6.40 11.94
CA GLY A 143 -11.54 -7.03 13.19
C GLY A 143 -12.05 -8.45 12.98
N ARG A 144 -12.93 -8.66 11.97
CA ARG A 144 -13.47 -9.96 11.60
C ARG A 144 -12.36 -10.95 11.23
N GLU A 145 -11.41 -10.53 10.41
CA GLU A 145 -10.34 -11.43 9.98
C GLU A 145 -9.31 -11.70 11.08
N THR A 146 -9.07 -10.74 11.97
CA THR A 146 -8.02 -10.83 13.01
C THR A 146 -8.52 -11.25 14.40
N VAL A 147 -9.81 -11.49 14.59
CA VAL A 147 -10.37 -11.98 15.86
C VAL A 147 -10.04 -13.46 16.12
N ARG A 148 -9.76 -14.23 15.06
CA ARG A 148 -9.35 -15.64 15.12
C ARG A 148 -7.83 -15.79 15.11
N ILE A 149 -7.34 -16.99 15.36
CA ILE A 149 -5.92 -17.34 15.21
C ILE A 149 -5.63 -17.53 13.72
N PHE A 150 -4.53 -16.97 13.24
CA PHE A 150 -4.05 -17.06 11.86
C PHE A 150 -2.52 -16.99 11.84
N ASP A 151 -1.90 -17.43 10.75
CA ASP A 151 -0.45 -17.44 10.58
C ASP A 151 0.06 -16.20 9.85
N MET A 152 -0.69 -15.69 8.89
CA MET A 152 -0.33 -14.56 8.06
C MET A 152 -1.55 -13.71 7.71
N ILE A 153 -1.34 -12.41 7.44
CA ILE A 153 -2.38 -11.49 6.99
C ILE A 153 -2.12 -11.11 5.53
N PHE A 154 -3.16 -11.21 4.72
CA PHE A 154 -3.20 -10.63 3.39
C PHE A 154 -4.19 -9.46 3.37
N MET A 155 -3.76 -8.32 2.80
CA MET A 155 -4.62 -7.14 2.66
C MET A 155 -4.58 -6.64 1.21
N ASP A 156 -5.75 -6.51 0.61
CA ASP A 156 -5.90 -5.99 -0.75
C ASP A 156 -6.40 -4.55 -0.69
N GLU A 157 -5.51 -3.59 -0.98
CA GLU A 157 -5.78 -2.14 -1.04
C GLU A 157 -6.59 -1.58 0.15
N PRO A 158 -6.12 -1.76 1.40
CA PRO A 158 -6.91 -1.42 2.59
C PRO A 158 -7.17 0.09 2.76
N PHE A 159 -6.49 0.97 2.02
CA PHE A 159 -6.61 2.43 2.12
C PHE A 159 -7.34 3.06 0.94
N GLU A 160 -7.82 2.25 -0.01
CA GLU A 160 -8.54 2.77 -1.16
C GLU A 160 -9.88 3.39 -0.76
N ARG A 161 -10.33 4.39 -1.52
CA ARG A 161 -11.62 5.10 -1.36
C ARG A 161 -11.80 5.82 -0.01
N LEU A 162 -10.69 6.19 0.62
CA LEU A 162 -10.70 7.01 1.83
C LEU A 162 -10.18 8.42 1.50
N ASP A 163 -10.78 9.43 2.12
CA ASP A 163 -10.22 10.78 2.09
C ASP A 163 -8.86 10.84 2.79
N LYS A 164 -8.05 11.85 2.47
CA LYS A 164 -6.67 12.00 2.93
C LYS A 164 -6.54 11.94 4.46
N LYS A 165 -7.46 12.55 5.19
CA LYS A 165 -7.41 12.58 6.66
C LYS A 165 -7.68 11.21 7.26
N VAL A 166 -8.79 10.57 6.86
CA VAL A 166 -9.18 9.23 7.31
C VAL A 166 -8.11 8.20 6.93
N ARG A 167 -7.55 8.31 5.72
CA ARG A 167 -6.45 7.45 5.26
C ARG A 167 -5.22 7.56 6.16
N THR A 168 -4.80 8.77 6.52
CA THR A 168 -3.64 9.00 7.39
C THR A 168 -3.86 8.42 8.79
N GLU A 169 -5.03 8.63 9.37
CA GLU A 169 -5.41 8.09 10.69
C GLU A 169 -5.47 6.55 10.67
N LEU A 170 -6.13 5.99 9.66
CA LEU A 170 -6.26 4.53 9.50
C LEU A 170 -4.91 3.86 9.25
N ARG A 171 -4.05 4.46 8.44
CA ARG A 171 -2.68 3.99 8.18
C ARG A 171 -1.87 3.84 9.46
N ALA A 172 -1.86 4.88 10.30
CA ALA A 172 -1.17 4.84 11.59
C ALA A 172 -1.75 3.77 12.53
N MET A 173 -3.07 3.63 12.56
CA MET A 173 -3.76 2.63 13.36
C MET A 173 -3.47 1.19 12.88
N ILE A 174 -3.55 0.94 11.58
CA ILE A 174 -3.24 -0.38 11.00
C ILE A 174 -1.78 -0.74 11.26
N LYS A 175 -0.83 0.18 11.05
CA LYS A 175 0.59 -0.07 11.36
C LYS A 175 0.77 -0.50 12.81
N LYS A 176 0.20 0.25 13.76
CA LYS A 176 0.26 -0.08 15.19
C LYS A 176 -0.34 -1.45 15.50
N LEU A 177 -1.50 -1.77 14.87
CA LEU A 177 -2.15 -3.06 15.02
C LEU A 177 -1.28 -4.19 14.48
N LEU A 178 -0.72 -4.07 13.28
CA LEU A 178 0.12 -5.10 12.66
C LEU A 178 1.38 -5.37 13.48
N LEU A 179 2.04 -4.31 13.97
CA LEU A 179 3.19 -4.43 14.87
C LEU A 179 2.83 -5.13 16.19
N LYS A 180 1.65 -4.82 16.77
CA LYS A 180 1.17 -5.48 17.99
C LYS A 180 0.84 -6.95 17.76
N ILE A 181 0.27 -7.30 16.62
CA ILE A 181 -0.05 -8.69 16.25
C ILE A 181 1.23 -9.50 16.03
N GLY A 182 2.30 -8.89 15.50
CA GLY A 182 3.58 -9.52 15.26
C GLY A 182 3.56 -10.66 14.23
N ARG A 183 2.50 -10.73 13.39
CA ARG A 183 2.39 -11.71 12.30
C ARG A 183 2.89 -11.11 10.98
N SER A 184 3.30 -12.00 10.09
CA SER A 184 3.74 -11.64 8.74
C SER A 184 2.57 -11.11 7.91
N VAL A 185 2.85 -10.12 7.08
CA VAL A 185 1.83 -9.40 6.30
C VAL A 185 2.26 -9.31 4.84
N LEU A 186 1.34 -9.60 3.92
CA LEU A 186 1.46 -9.24 2.51
C LEU A 186 0.32 -8.28 2.18
N ILE A 187 0.67 -7.05 1.82
CA ILE A 187 -0.28 -5.96 1.62
C ILE A 187 -0.14 -5.36 0.21
N VAL A 188 -1.23 -5.26 -0.52
CA VAL A 188 -1.29 -4.53 -1.79
C VAL A 188 -1.49 -3.06 -1.53
N LEU A 189 -0.66 -2.24 -2.13
CA LEU A 189 -0.66 -0.78 -1.98
C LEU A 189 -0.60 -0.13 -3.37
N ASN A 190 -1.32 0.98 -3.56
CA ASN A 190 -1.31 1.76 -4.79
C ASN A 190 -0.53 3.07 -4.66
N ASP A 191 -0.09 3.39 -3.45
CA ASP A 191 0.51 4.67 -3.10
C ASP A 191 1.85 4.45 -2.41
N CYS A 192 2.87 5.18 -2.88
CA CYS A 192 4.22 5.08 -2.33
C CYS A 192 4.30 5.62 -0.88
N GLU A 193 3.48 6.63 -0.52
CA GLU A 193 3.43 7.14 0.85
C GLU A 193 2.93 6.06 1.82
N ASP A 194 1.93 5.26 1.42
CA ASP A 194 1.46 4.13 2.23
C ASP A 194 2.55 3.07 2.36
N ALA A 195 3.25 2.78 1.26
CA ALA A 195 4.34 1.81 1.25
C ALA A 195 5.47 2.24 2.18
N MET A 196 5.94 3.49 2.09
CA MET A 196 6.98 4.04 2.97
C MET A 196 6.55 4.07 4.44
N ALA A 197 5.27 4.31 4.71
CA ALA A 197 4.77 4.39 6.07
C ALA A 197 4.62 3.03 6.76
N ILE A 198 4.28 1.96 6.02
CA ILE A 198 3.85 0.68 6.61
C ILE A 198 4.84 -0.45 6.36
N ALA A 199 5.32 -0.59 5.13
CA ALA A 199 6.09 -1.75 4.73
C ALA A 199 7.58 -1.64 5.12
N SER A 200 8.18 -2.74 5.54
CA SER A 200 9.62 -2.87 5.74
C SER A 200 10.33 -3.23 4.44
N LYS A 201 9.62 -3.86 3.52
CA LYS A 201 10.06 -4.24 2.18
C LYS A 201 8.91 -4.11 1.20
N VAL A 202 9.21 -3.75 -0.04
CA VAL A 202 8.25 -3.77 -1.15
C VAL A 202 8.76 -4.62 -2.30
N TYR A 203 7.81 -5.20 -3.05
CA TYR A 203 8.02 -5.74 -4.38
C TYR A 203 7.27 -4.84 -5.36
N ILE A 204 7.98 -4.33 -6.37
CA ILE A 204 7.44 -3.49 -7.42
C ILE A 204 7.00 -4.41 -8.57
N MET A 205 5.75 -4.27 -8.97
CA MET A 205 5.16 -5.06 -10.06
C MET A 205 4.82 -4.20 -11.27
N SER A 206 5.13 -4.71 -12.45
CA SER A 206 4.67 -4.21 -13.75
C SER A 206 4.35 -5.37 -14.66
N ASP A 207 3.26 -5.26 -15.43
CA ASP A 207 2.86 -6.22 -16.47
C ASP A 207 2.94 -7.69 -16.04
N GLY A 208 2.41 -7.99 -14.85
CA GLY A 208 2.37 -9.34 -14.30
C GLY A 208 3.71 -9.88 -13.78
N LYS A 209 4.75 -9.06 -13.64
CA LYS A 209 6.08 -9.47 -13.17
C LYS A 209 6.54 -8.61 -12.00
N ILE A 210 7.42 -9.14 -11.18
CA ILE A 210 8.21 -8.35 -10.23
C ILE A 210 9.40 -7.78 -10.99
N VAL A 211 9.51 -6.45 -11.00
CA VAL A 211 10.60 -5.72 -11.69
C VAL A 211 11.68 -5.27 -10.72
N SER A 212 11.31 -5.00 -9.46
CA SER A 212 12.27 -4.59 -8.42
C SER A 212 11.76 -4.94 -7.02
N SER A 213 12.65 -4.90 -6.04
CA SER A 213 12.29 -5.04 -4.63
C SER A 213 13.32 -4.41 -3.72
N GLY A 214 12.89 -3.89 -2.57
CA GLY A 214 13.80 -3.28 -1.60
C GLY A 214 13.05 -2.65 -0.42
N ASN A 215 13.79 -1.95 0.44
CA ASN A 215 13.18 -1.07 1.43
C ASN A 215 12.53 0.13 0.69
N PRO A 216 11.29 0.51 1.00
CA PRO A 216 10.60 1.57 0.26
C PRO A 216 11.27 2.94 0.38
N ILE A 217 11.89 3.25 1.52
CA ILE A 217 12.64 4.51 1.72
C ILE A 217 13.94 4.51 0.90
N ASP A 218 14.62 3.35 0.81
CA ASP A 218 15.82 3.24 -0.01
C ASP A 218 15.50 3.37 -1.50
N ILE A 219 14.40 2.77 -1.96
CA ILE A 219 13.90 2.91 -3.34
C ILE A 219 13.54 4.37 -3.64
N TYR A 220 12.89 5.06 -2.70
CA TYR A 220 12.61 6.48 -2.85
C TYR A 220 13.90 7.30 -2.97
N ASN A 221 14.88 7.05 -2.11
CA ASN A 221 16.13 7.81 -2.11
C ASN A 221 17.05 7.45 -3.28
N ASN A 222 17.12 6.17 -3.66
CA ASN A 222 17.99 5.64 -4.69
C ASN A 222 17.21 4.67 -5.58
N PRO A 223 16.36 5.18 -6.50
CA PRO A 223 15.54 4.32 -7.35
C PRO A 223 16.43 3.48 -8.27
N PRO A 224 16.16 2.17 -8.39
CA PRO A 224 16.95 1.27 -9.22
C PRO A 224 16.77 1.52 -10.73
N ASP A 225 15.65 2.12 -11.12
CA ASP A 225 15.27 2.42 -12.49
C ASP A 225 14.25 3.58 -12.55
N LEU A 226 14.01 4.10 -13.76
CA LEU A 226 13.09 5.20 -14.00
C LEU A 226 11.64 4.84 -13.58
N PHE A 227 11.19 3.62 -13.86
CA PHE A 227 9.85 3.17 -13.50
C PHE A 227 9.64 3.18 -11.98
N SER A 228 10.61 2.70 -11.21
CA SER A 228 10.57 2.76 -9.75
C SER A 228 10.59 4.20 -9.24
N MET A 229 11.36 5.09 -9.89
CA MET A 229 11.36 6.51 -9.56
C MET A 229 9.99 7.15 -9.79
N GLU A 230 9.38 6.93 -10.96
CA GLU A 230 8.03 7.43 -11.29
C GLU A 230 6.99 6.94 -10.30
N LEU A 231 7.01 5.64 -9.97
CA LEU A 231 6.06 5.03 -9.04
C LEU A 231 6.19 5.60 -7.62
N PHE A 232 7.40 5.98 -7.21
CA PHE A 232 7.69 6.58 -5.90
C PHE A 232 7.73 8.12 -5.92
N SER A 233 7.16 8.75 -6.94
CA SER A 233 7.10 10.20 -7.08
C SER A 233 5.63 10.65 -7.18
N PRO A 234 4.97 10.96 -6.06
CA PRO A 234 3.53 11.27 -6.02
C PRO A 234 3.16 12.53 -6.81
N PHE A 235 4.12 13.41 -7.07
CA PHE A 235 3.95 14.64 -7.86
C PHE A 235 4.57 14.55 -9.26
N GLY A 236 4.93 13.32 -9.69
CA GLY A 236 5.62 13.07 -10.95
C GLY A 236 7.11 13.36 -10.87
N ILE A 237 7.74 13.36 -12.04
CA ILE A 237 9.16 13.64 -12.22
C ILE A 237 9.34 14.72 -13.28
N ASN A 238 10.42 15.49 -13.15
CA ASN A 238 10.85 16.48 -14.10
C ASN A 238 12.04 15.95 -14.91
N LYS A 239 12.15 16.43 -16.16
CA LYS A 239 13.32 16.21 -17.02
C LYS A 239 13.87 17.54 -17.45
N TYR A 240 15.15 17.76 -17.18
CA TYR A 240 15.88 18.94 -17.65
C TYR A 240 17.29 18.51 -18.08
N GLU A 241 17.61 18.69 -19.35
CA GLU A 241 18.83 18.13 -19.96
C GLU A 241 18.94 16.61 -19.68
N ASP A 242 20.07 16.16 -19.16
CA ASP A 242 20.33 14.75 -18.80
C ASP A 242 19.89 14.41 -17.36
N MET A 243 19.22 15.34 -16.69
CA MET A 243 18.80 15.18 -15.30
C MET A 243 17.31 14.83 -15.21
N ILE A 244 17.00 13.87 -14.34
CA ILE A 244 15.64 13.60 -13.88
C ILE A 244 15.59 13.90 -12.38
N PHE A 245 14.59 14.65 -11.93
CA PHE A 245 14.44 15.04 -10.53
C PHE A 245 12.97 15.15 -10.14
N ARG A 246 12.70 15.09 -8.85
CA ARG A 246 11.34 15.25 -8.31
C ARG A 246 11.04 16.72 -8.04
N PRO A 247 9.75 17.11 -7.97
CA PRO A 247 9.35 18.47 -7.60
C PRO A 247 9.93 18.97 -6.28
N GLU A 248 10.14 18.06 -5.33
CA GLU A 248 10.71 18.37 -4.01
C GLU A 248 12.24 18.43 -3.97
N ASP A 249 12.93 18.00 -5.03
CA ASP A 249 14.39 18.00 -5.12
C ASP A 249 14.96 19.36 -5.64
N VAL A 250 14.29 20.45 -5.29
CA VAL A 250 14.64 21.81 -5.74
C VAL A 250 14.72 22.76 -4.56
N GLU A 251 15.74 23.62 -4.57
CA GLU A 251 15.87 24.75 -3.63
C GLU A 251 15.90 26.08 -4.39
N ILE A 252 15.35 27.12 -3.78
CA ILE A 252 15.46 28.48 -4.30
C ILE A 252 16.77 29.09 -3.80
N THR A 253 17.54 29.63 -4.72
CA THR A 253 18.85 30.22 -4.47
C THR A 253 18.93 31.62 -5.06
N GLU A 254 19.98 32.38 -4.74
CA GLU A 254 20.28 33.68 -5.40
C GLU A 254 20.97 33.46 -6.74
N GLU A 255 21.75 32.38 -6.85
CA GLU A 255 22.45 31.95 -8.05
C GLU A 255 22.04 30.52 -8.40
N GLY A 256 21.55 30.30 -9.62
CA GLY A 256 21.09 28.98 -10.07
C GLY A 256 20.48 29.01 -11.46
N LEU A 257 19.72 28.01 -11.81
CA LEU A 257 18.97 27.95 -13.06
C LEU A 257 17.82 28.96 -13.02
N PRO A 258 17.72 29.88 -14.00
CA PRO A 258 16.60 30.81 -14.09
C PRO A 258 15.30 29.99 -14.34
N ALA A 259 14.27 30.24 -13.56
CA ALA A 259 12.98 29.61 -13.66
C ALA A 259 11.85 30.65 -13.69
N VAL A 260 10.99 30.55 -14.69
CA VAL A 260 9.82 31.43 -14.85
C VAL A 260 8.59 30.71 -14.36
N ILE A 261 7.91 31.28 -13.36
CA ILE A 261 6.67 30.72 -12.83
C ILE A 261 5.53 31.01 -13.81
N GLN A 262 4.93 29.95 -14.34
CA GLN A 262 3.79 30.01 -15.25
C GLN A 262 2.46 29.93 -14.46
N HIS A 263 2.42 29.04 -13.48
CA HIS A 263 1.26 28.85 -12.63
C HIS A 263 1.70 28.40 -11.23
N ALA A 264 1.01 28.88 -10.20
CA ALA A 264 1.25 28.49 -8.80
C ALA A 264 -0.07 28.14 -8.13
N SER A 265 -0.12 26.97 -7.51
CA SER A 265 -1.25 26.50 -6.70
C SER A 265 -0.79 26.24 -5.27
N PRO A 266 -1.42 26.85 -4.26
CA PRO A 266 -1.12 26.54 -2.88
C PRO A 266 -1.29 25.02 -2.62
N TYR A 267 -0.27 24.40 -2.06
CA TYR A 267 -0.30 22.96 -1.71
C TYR A 267 -0.56 22.74 -0.23
N ASP A 268 0.14 23.48 0.63
CA ASP A 268 -0.04 23.48 2.07
C ASP A 268 0.11 24.90 2.64
N SER A 269 0.23 25.04 3.96
CA SER A 269 0.38 26.34 4.62
C SER A 269 1.72 27.02 4.37
N ARG A 270 2.72 26.34 3.79
CA ARG A 270 4.08 26.83 3.60
C ARG A 270 4.53 26.79 2.13
N ASN A 271 3.99 25.88 1.34
CA ASN A 271 4.47 25.60 -0.02
C ASN A 271 3.35 25.72 -1.05
N ALA A 272 3.73 26.11 -2.24
CA ALA A 272 2.94 26.03 -3.46
C ALA A 272 3.58 25.01 -4.41
N LEU A 273 2.75 24.28 -5.16
CA LEU A 273 3.17 23.48 -6.30
C LEU A 273 3.10 24.39 -7.54
N CYS A 274 4.23 24.62 -8.17
CA CYS A 274 4.36 25.58 -9.24
C CYS A 274 4.76 24.91 -10.54
N ASN A 275 4.07 25.23 -11.63
CA ASN A 275 4.56 24.98 -12.97
C ASN A 275 5.55 26.06 -13.32
N VAL A 276 6.77 25.68 -13.63
CA VAL A 276 7.86 26.59 -13.97
C VAL A 276 8.49 26.20 -15.30
N LYS A 277 8.99 27.19 -16.02
CA LYS A 277 9.80 26.98 -17.22
C LYS A 277 11.27 27.21 -16.88
N ILE A 278 12.12 26.20 -17.13
CA ILE A 278 13.57 26.22 -16.94
C ILE A 278 14.17 26.02 -18.32
N GLY A 279 14.73 27.09 -18.92
CA GLY A 279 15.10 27.05 -20.34
C GLY A 279 13.88 26.72 -21.19
N ASP A 280 13.95 25.64 -21.96
CA ASP A 280 12.80 25.14 -22.77
C ASP A 280 11.96 24.05 -22.08
N ALA A 281 12.35 23.59 -20.90
CA ALA A 281 11.65 22.52 -20.18
C ALA A 281 10.53 23.04 -19.28
N ASP A 282 9.37 22.42 -19.36
CA ASP A 282 8.26 22.62 -18.43
C ASP A 282 8.44 21.66 -17.24
N CYS A 283 8.55 22.23 -16.05
CA CYS A 283 8.81 21.50 -14.81
C CYS A 283 7.75 21.83 -13.74
N VAL A 284 7.57 20.93 -12.81
CA VAL A 284 6.74 21.13 -11.61
C VAL A 284 7.65 21.13 -10.40
N VAL A 285 7.59 22.16 -9.56
CA VAL A 285 8.47 22.28 -8.39
C VAL A 285 7.70 22.80 -7.16
N PHE A 286 8.18 22.43 -5.98
CA PHE A 286 7.71 23.03 -4.75
C PHE A 286 8.46 24.33 -4.47
N ILE A 287 7.72 25.40 -4.23
CA ILE A 287 8.24 26.73 -3.92
C ILE A 287 7.59 27.24 -2.62
N PRO A 288 8.32 27.87 -1.72
CA PRO A 288 7.71 28.53 -0.56
C PRO A 288 6.60 29.49 -1.00
N LEU A 289 5.46 29.45 -0.30
CA LEU A 289 4.24 30.16 -0.69
C LEU A 289 4.48 31.69 -0.84
N GLU A 290 5.36 32.25 -0.01
CA GLU A 290 5.76 33.66 -0.07
C GLU A 290 6.48 34.04 -1.38
N LYS A 291 7.24 33.09 -1.96
CA LYS A 291 7.99 33.28 -3.22
C LYS A 291 7.20 32.84 -4.46
N ALA A 292 6.10 32.13 -4.28
CA ALA A 292 5.25 31.67 -5.40
C ALA A 292 4.53 32.80 -6.16
N ARG A 293 4.61 34.05 -5.67
CA ARG A 293 4.09 35.24 -6.35
C ARG A 293 5.12 35.95 -7.24
N CYS A 294 6.40 35.56 -7.18
CA CYS A 294 7.43 36.07 -8.08
C CYS A 294 7.17 35.56 -9.49
N LYS A 295 7.51 36.38 -10.50
CA LYS A 295 7.43 35.90 -11.89
C LYS A 295 8.64 35.04 -12.27
N GLU A 296 9.80 35.40 -11.70
CA GLU A 296 11.07 34.74 -11.98
C GLU A 296 11.81 34.48 -10.67
N LEU A 297 12.54 33.41 -10.62
CA LEU A 297 13.40 33.02 -9.51
C LEU A 297 14.55 32.13 -10.02
N HIS A 298 15.54 31.92 -9.18
CA HIS A 298 16.62 31.00 -9.48
C HIS A 298 16.45 29.76 -8.60
N ILE A 299 16.63 28.59 -9.21
CA ILE A 299 16.51 27.31 -8.53
C ILE A 299 17.79 26.49 -8.68
N LYS A 300 18.05 25.66 -7.67
CA LYS A 300 19.10 24.67 -7.68
C LYS A 300 18.46 23.28 -7.53
N ILE A 301 18.76 22.39 -8.45
CA ILE A 301 18.38 20.98 -8.34
C ILE A 301 19.32 20.34 -7.31
N THR A 302 18.76 19.90 -6.18
CA THR A 302 19.53 19.38 -5.02
C THR A 302 19.80 17.90 -5.16
N ARG A 303 18.93 17.18 -5.89
CA ARG A 303 19.08 15.76 -6.20
C ARG A 303 18.61 15.50 -7.62
N SER A 304 19.41 14.79 -8.39
CA SER A 304 19.04 14.35 -9.73
C SER A 304 19.54 12.95 -10.01
N PHE A 305 18.87 12.31 -10.97
CA PHE A 305 19.20 10.98 -11.47
C PHE A 305 19.55 11.15 -12.96
N LYS A 306 20.55 10.40 -13.44
CA LYS A 306 20.88 10.42 -14.86
C LYS A 306 19.98 9.48 -15.63
N VAL A 307 19.55 9.92 -16.81
CA VAL A 307 18.94 9.02 -17.80
C VAL A 307 20.05 8.11 -18.29
N GLY A 308 20.02 6.82 -17.93
CA GLY A 308 20.94 5.83 -18.47
C GLY A 308 20.50 5.38 -19.86
#